data_297b02051512900ade9e61c90e01e505
#
_entry.id   297b02051512900ade9e61c90e01e505
#
_cell.length_a   1.000
_cell.length_b   1.000
_cell.length_c   1.000
_cell.angle_alpha   90.00
_cell.angle_beta   90.00
_cell.angle_gamma   90.00
#
_symmetry.space_group_name_H-M   'P 1'
#
loop_
_entity.id
_entity.type
_entity.pdbx_description
1 polymer ?
#
loop_
_entity_poly.entity_id
_entity_poly.type
_entity_poly.pdbx_seq_one_letter_code
_entity_poly.pdbx_strand_id
1 'polypeptide(L)'
;MRTLFRKQLDRFFSTSKAFRELRTLFERPETRISVSGPRGTFLPLLIGELHGHRKAVSLVVTPTEREAENVQQDLEGFTDAGVALFPWWGTAAYEGASPSASLFGDRVHVLSRLLTGEPLLVVAPL
;
A
#
# COMPACT_ATOMS: atom_id res chain seq x y z
N MET A 1 -7.58 21.82 -6.51
CA MET A 1 -8.54 20.84 -5.93
C MET A 1 -7.83 19.79 -5.06
N ARG A 2 -6.76 19.18 -5.53
CA ARG A 2 -5.95 18.19 -4.78
C ARG A 2 -5.44 18.74 -3.42
N THR A 3 -4.97 19.99 -3.39
CA THR A 3 -4.44 20.65 -2.18
C THR A 3 -5.51 20.94 -1.12
N LEU A 4 -6.72 21.31 -1.53
CA LEU A 4 -7.81 21.60 -0.59
C LEU A 4 -8.34 20.31 0.05
N PHE A 5 -8.53 19.28 -0.75
CA PHE A 5 -8.94 17.94 -0.29
C PHE A 5 -7.91 17.37 0.69
N ARG A 6 -6.61 17.49 0.37
CA ARG A 6 -5.53 17.04 1.25
C ARG A 6 -5.57 17.74 2.62
N LYS A 7 -5.75 19.06 2.63
CA LYS A 7 -5.89 19.83 3.89
C LYS A 7 -7.09 19.39 4.74
N GLN A 8 -8.20 19.05 4.11
CA GLN A 8 -9.38 18.55 4.82
C GLN A 8 -9.14 17.16 5.43
N LEU A 9 -8.45 16.28 4.69
CA LEU A 9 -8.05 14.97 5.19
C LEU A 9 -7.08 15.08 6.36
N ASP A 10 -6.04 15.90 6.24
CA ASP A 10 -5.06 16.12 7.31
C ASP A 10 -5.77 16.62 8.57
N ARG A 11 -6.74 17.53 8.41
CA ARG A 11 -7.56 18.00 9.53
C ARG A 11 -8.41 16.89 10.13
N PHE A 12 -9.05 16.07 9.32
CA PHE A 12 -9.85 14.93 9.78
C PHE A 12 -8.98 13.95 10.59
N PHE A 13 -7.86 13.53 10.05
CA PHE A 13 -6.97 12.59 10.72
C PHE A 13 -6.33 13.18 11.98
N SER A 14 -5.97 14.46 11.98
CA SER A 14 -5.40 15.11 13.17
C SER A 14 -6.41 15.29 14.31
N THR A 15 -7.69 15.45 14.01
CA THR A 15 -8.76 15.60 15.02
C THR A 15 -9.33 14.27 15.49
N SER A 16 -9.19 13.19 14.72
CA SER A 16 -9.71 11.87 15.08
C SER A 16 -8.88 11.24 16.21
N LYS A 17 -9.53 10.99 17.35
CA LYS A 17 -8.91 10.29 18.49
C LYS A 17 -8.49 8.87 18.10
N ALA A 18 -9.36 8.14 17.43
CA ALA A 18 -9.09 6.76 16.98
C ALA A 18 -7.87 6.69 16.04
N PHE A 19 -7.74 7.65 15.13
CA PHE A 19 -6.59 7.68 14.23
C PHE A 19 -5.29 8.00 14.98
N ARG A 20 -5.30 8.92 15.93
CA ARG A 20 -4.11 9.22 16.76
C ARG A 20 -3.66 8.02 17.59
N GLU A 21 -4.60 7.29 18.16
CA GLU A 21 -4.31 6.03 18.88
C GLU A 21 -3.72 4.97 17.94
N LEU A 22 -4.32 4.78 16.77
CA LEU A 22 -3.83 3.87 15.73
C LEU A 22 -2.40 4.24 15.31
N ARG A 23 -2.13 5.52 15.04
CA ARG A 23 -0.80 6.00 14.67
C ARG A 23 0.24 5.70 15.76
N THR A 24 -0.09 5.97 17.01
CA THR A 24 0.79 5.70 18.16
C THR A 24 1.12 4.21 18.27
N LEU A 25 0.13 3.34 18.04
CA LEU A 25 0.34 1.89 18.02
C LEU A 25 1.20 1.46 16.83
N PHE A 26 0.96 2.05 15.66
CA PHE A 26 1.66 1.73 14.42
C PHE A 26 3.15 2.12 14.46
N GLU A 27 3.52 3.13 15.24
CA GLU A 27 4.91 3.53 15.44
C GLU A 27 5.70 2.54 16.31
N ARG A 28 5.04 1.67 17.05
CA ARG A 28 5.71 0.66 17.89
C ARG A 28 6.23 -0.49 17.01
N PRO A 29 7.50 -0.89 17.17
CA PRO A 29 8.02 -2.05 16.46
C PRO A 29 7.33 -3.34 16.91
N GLU A 30 7.22 -4.30 15.99
CA GLU A 30 6.73 -5.66 16.26
C GLU A 30 5.30 -5.75 16.85
N THR A 31 4.49 -4.73 16.63
CA THR A 31 3.12 -4.68 17.14
C THR A 31 2.15 -5.24 16.09
N ARG A 32 1.31 -6.20 16.48
CA ARG A 32 0.18 -6.64 15.66
C ARG A 32 -1.04 -5.80 16.03
N ILE A 33 -1.62 -5.13 15.03
CA ILE A 33 -2.80 -4.29 15.20
C ILE A 33 -3.91 -4.84 14.32
N SER A 34 -5.10 -5.02 14.90
CA SER A 34 -6.31 -5.34 14.15
C SER A 34 -7.20 -4.11 14.07
N VAL A 35 -7.57 -3.72 12.85
CA VAL A 35 -8.44 -2.57 12.60
C VAL A 35 -9.70 -3.05 11.92
N SER A 36 -10.86 -2.78 12.51
CA SER A 36 -12.17 -3.07 11.93
C SER A 36 -12.91 -1.79 11.59
N GLY A 37 -13.76 -1.85 10.57
CA GLY A 37 -14.60 -0.72 10.17
C GLY A 37 -14.22 -0.04 8.85
N PRO A 38 -12.93 0.25 8.53
CA PRO A 38 -12.57 0.81 7.23
C PRO A 38 -13.05 -0.07 6.08
N ARG A 39 -13.74 0.54 5.11
CA ARG A 39 -14.27 -0.17 3.93
C ARG A 39 -14.06 0.68 2.68
N GLY A 40 -14.01 0.00 1.52
CA GLY A 40 -13.86 0.64 0.23
C GLY A 40 -12.64 1.54 0.17
N THR A 41 -12.76 2.66 -0.46
CA THR A 41 -11.69 3.66 -0.70
C THR A 41 -11.10 4.26 0.58
N PHE A 42 -11.80 4.18 1.70
CA PHE A 42 -11.28 4.69 2.97
C PHE A 42 -10.08 3.85 3.48
N LEU A 43 -10.04 2.56 3.18
CA LEU A 43 -8.93 1.70 3.59
C LEU A 43 -7.60 2.09 2.92
N PRO A 44 -7.51 2.23 1.58
CA PRO A 44 -6.31 2.76 0.93
C PRO A 44 -5.90 4.14 1.43
N LEU A 45 -6.87 5.02 1.68
CA LEU A 45 -6.62 6.35 2.23
C LEU A 45 -5.93 6.27 3.60
N LEU A 46 -6.42 5.42 4.50
CA LEU A 46 -5.85 5.17 5.82
C LEU A 46 -4.43 4.60 5.72
N ILE A 47 -4.21 3.64 4.81
CA ILE A 47 -2.90 3.03 4.55
C ILE A 47 -1.90 4.10 4.07
N GLY A 48 -2.29 4.92 3.11
CA GLY A 48 -1.45 5.99 2.58
C GLY A 48 -1.05 7.00 3.66
N GLU A 49 -1.97 7.35 4.54
CA GLU A 49 -1.72 8.26 5.66
C GLU A 49 -0.74 7.67 6.69
N LEU A 50 -0.94 6.41 7.07
CA LEU A 50 -0.03 5.71 7.99
C LEU A 50 1.37 5.55 7.41
N HIS A 51 1.47 5.22 6.11
CA HIS A 51 2.75 5.11 5.41
C HIS A 51 3.51 6.45 5.41
N GLY A 52 2.82 7.55 5.14
CA GLY A 52 3.41 8.88 5.09
C GLY A 52 4.12 9.30 6.38
N HIS A 53 3.68 8.80 7.53
CA HIS A 53 4.31 9.06 8.82
C HIS A 53 5.58 8.24 9.06
N ARG A 54 5.72 7.08 8.42
CA ARG A 54 6.80 6.14 8.75
C ARG A 54 8.03 6.25 7.84
N LYS A 55 7.89 6.80 6.66
CA LYS A 55 8.98 6.94 5.66
C LYS A 55 9.82 5.66 5.46
N ALA A 56 9.15 4.53 5.42
CA ALA A 56 9.75 3.21 5.27
C ALA A 56 9.05 2.43 4.16
N VAL A 57 9.54 1.25 3.84
CA VAL A 57 8.81 0.34 2.95
C VAL A 57 7.58 -0.20 3.67
N SER A 58 6.44 -0.17 3.01
CA SER A 58 5.19 -0.78 3.49
C SER A 58 4.70 -1.81 2.47
N LEU A 59 4.33 -2.99 2.93
CA LEU A 59 3.73 -4.03 2.11
C LEU A 59 2.24 -4.14 2.42
N VAL A 60 1.43 -4.01 1.38
CA VAL A 60 -0.02 -4.20 1.43
C VAL A 60 -0.35 -5.50 0.70
N VAL A 61 -0.93 -6.45 1.41
CA VAL A 61 -1.31 -7.74 0.83
C VAL A 61 -2.82 -7.79 0.66
N THR A 62 -3.27 -8.18 -0.53
CA THR A 62 -4.68 -8.28 -0.88
C THR A 62 -5.06 -9.72 -1.23
N PRO A 63 -6.33 -10.11 -1.07
CA PRO A 63 -6.77 -11.46 -1.39
C PRO A 63 -6.71 -11.80 -2.88
N THR A 64 -6.84 -10.81 -3.75
CA THR A 64 -6.92 -11.01 -5.20
C THR A 64 -6.10 -9.97 -5.96
N GLU A 65 -5.71 -10.31 -7.19
CA GLU A 65 -5.01 -9.40 -8.11
C GLU A 65 -5.85 -8.16 -8.44
N ARG A 66 -7.15 -8.34 -8.66
CA ARG A 66 -8.08 -7.22 -8.93
C ARG A 66 -8.14 -6.23 -7.75
N GLU A 67 -8.17 -6.74 -6.53
CA GLU A 67 -8.12 -5.88 -5.35
C GLU A 67 -6.77 -5.17 -5.20
N ALA A 68 -5.67 -5.84 -5.54
CA ALA A 68 -4.35 -5.22 -5.56
C ALA A 68 -4.29 -4.04 -6.55
N GLU A 69 -4.79 -4.20 -7.76
CA GLU A 69 -4.87 -3.15 -8.76
C GLU A 69 -5.74 -1.97 -8.29
N ASN A 70 -6.91 -2.24 -7.72
CA ASN A 70 -7.80 -1.21 -7.19
C ASN A 70 -7.13 -0.43 -6.05
N VAL A 71 -6.50 -1.12 -5.11
CA VAL A 71 -5.78 -0.50 -3.99
C VAL A 71 -4.61 0.33 -4.48
N GLN A 72 -3.85 -0.15 -5.48
CA GLN A 72 -2.78 0.62 -6.09
C GLN A 72 -3.30 1.93 -6.67
N GLN A 73 -4.35 1.89 -7.50
CA GLN A 73 -4.94 3.07 -8.13
C GLN A 73 -5.41 4.09 -7.09
N ASP A 74 -6.09 3.62 -6.05
CA ASP A 74 -6.56 4.48 -4.97
C ASP A 74 -5.39 5.13 -4.21
N LEU A 75 -4.35 4.37 -3.89
CA LEU A 75 -3.15 4.88 -3.22
C LEU A 75 -2.42 5.94 -4.06
N GLU A 76 -2.26 5.71 -5.36
CA GLU A 76 -1.68 6.69 -6.30
C GLU A 76 -2.47 8.00 -6.34
N GLY A 77 -3.79 7.93 -6.08
CA GLY A 77 -4.64 9.11 -5.97
C GLY A 77 -4.51 9.87 -4.65
N PHE A 78 -4.17 9.19 -3.57
CA PHE A 78 -4.19 9.74 -2.22
C PHE A 78 -2.84 10.10 -1.64
N THR A 79 -1.77 9.44 -2.06
CA THR A 79 -0.42 9.70 -1.54
C THR A 79 0.52 10.22 -2.62
N ASP A 80 1.51 10.99 -2.19
CA ASP A 80 2.65 11.40 -3.04
C ASP A 80 3.83 10.40 -2.88
N ALA A 81 3.69 9.38 -2.03
CA ALA A 81 4.68 8.33 -1.92
C ALA A 81 4.70 7.44 -3.17
N GLY A 82 5.82 6.82 -3.44
CA GLY A 82 5.92 5.81 -4.48
C GLY A 82 5.01 4.62 -4.19
N VAL A 83 4.17 4.25 -5.13
CA VAL A 83 3.33 3.06 -5.07
C VAL A 83 3.76 2.09 -6.17
N ALA A 84 3.86 0.82 -5.86
CA ALA A 84 4.22 -0.21 -6.84
C ALA A 84 3.36 -1.46 -6.65
N LEU A 85 2.87 -2.00 -7.74
CA LEU A 85 2.23 -3.32 -7.76
C LEU A 85 3.30 -4.40 -7.95
N PHE A 86 3.33 -5.36 -7.03
CA PHE A 86 4.12 -6.58 -7.19
C PHE A 86 3.20 -7.68 -7.69
N PRO A 87 3.15 -7.92 -9.01
CA PRO A 87 2.12 -8.75 -9.61
C PRO A 87 2.30 -10.22 -9.27
N TRP A 88 1.20 -10.96 -9.26
CA TRP A 88 1.23 -12.41 -9.20
C TRP A 88 1.91 -13.01 -10.45
N TRP A 89 2.47 -14.22 -10.33
CA TRP A 89 3.18 -14.88 -11.44
C TRP A 89 2.31 -15.21 -12.66
N GLY A 90 1.00 -15.19 -12.54
CA GLY A 90 0.07 -15.53 -13.61
C GLY A 90 -0.07 -17.03 -13.87
N THR A 91 0.75 -17.86 -13.24
CA THR A 91 0.75 -19.33 -13.37
C THR A 91 0.88 -19.98 -12.01
N ALA A 92 0.13 -21.04 -11.76
CA ALA A 92 0.31 -21.83 -10.56
C ALA A 92 1.65 -22.60 -10.61
N ALA A 93 2.21 -22.84 -9.42
CA ALA A 93 3.38 -23.70 -9.31
C ALA A 93 3.04 -25.08 -9.91
N TYR A 94 3.92 -25.61 -10.75
CA TYR A 94 3.79 -26.91 -11.40
C TYR A 94 2.89 -26.99 -12.67
N GLU A 95 2.39 -25.88 -13.18
CA GLU A 95 1.63 -25.90 -14.46
C GLU A 95 2.51 -25.94 -15.72
N GLY A 96 3.83 -25.96 -15.58
CA GLY A 96 4.76 -26.07 -16.71
C GLY A 96 4.79 -24.84 -17.64
N ALA A 97 4.03 -23.81 -17.34
CA ALA A 97 4.02 -22.54 -18.06
C ALA A 97 4.99 -21.54 -17.41
N SER A 98 5.85 -20.94 -18.20
CA SER A 98 6.73 -19.86 -17.71
C SER A 98 5.96 -18.53 -17.65
N PRO A 99 6.19 -17.71 -16.61
CA PRO A 99 5.67 -16.34 -16.59
C PRO A 99 6.12 -15.56 -17.82
N SER A 100 5.29 -14.60 -18.27
CA SER A 100 5.67 -13.73 -19.37
C SER A 100 6.92 -12.90 -19.01
N ALA A 101 7.73 -12.58 -20.02
CA ALA A 101 8.92 -11.73 -19.81
C ALA A 101 8.56 -10.35 -19.26
N SER A 102 7.41 -9.80 -19.64
CA SER A 102 6.88 -8.53 -19.11
C SER A 102 6.61 -8.64 -17.62
N LEU A 103 5.92 -9.67 -17.18
CA LEU A 103 5.59 -9.90 -15.76
C LEU A 103 6.85 -10.07 -14.92
N PHE A 104 7.83 -10.81 -15.43
CA PHE A 104 9.14 -10.95 -14.79
C PHE A 104 9.82 -9.59 -14.65
N GLY A 105 9.81 -8.77 -15.72
CA GLY A 105 10.38 -7.43 -15.71
C GLY A 105 9.73 -6.51 -14.67
N ASP A 106 8.39 -6.54 -14.56
CA ASP A 106 7.65 -5.75 -13.58
C ASP A 106 8.04 -6.12 -12.14
N ARG A 107 8.17 -7.40 -11.84
CA ARG A 107 8.61 -7.87 -10.53
C ARG A 107 10.05 -7.46 -10.21
N VAL A 108 10.96 -7.62 -11.16
CA VAL A 108 12.36 -7.20 -11.02
C VAL A 108 12.46 -5.70 -10.81
N HIS A 109 11.65 -4.91 -11.50
CA HIS A 109 11.59 -3.46 -11.32
C HIS A 109 11.22 -3.07 -9.88
N VAL A 110 10.19 -3.69 -9.31
CA VAL A 110 9.79 -3.43 -7.92
C VAL A 110 10.91 -3.83 -6.95
N LEU A 111 11.52 -5.00 -7.15
CA LEU A 111 12.64 -5.46 -6.32
C LEU A 111 13.83 -4.52 -6.39
N SER A 112 14.17 -4.00 -7.58
CA SER A 112 15.26 -3.04 -7.74
C SER A 112 15.01 -1.74 -6.98
N ARG A 113 13.77 -1.23 -7.00
CA ARG A 113 13.37 -0.06 -6.22
C ARG A 113 13.49 -0.29 -4.70
N LEU A 114 13.11 -1.47 -4.24
CA LEU A 114 13.28 -1.84 -2.82
C LEU A 114 14.74 -1.85 -2.39
N LEU A 115 15.66 -2.24 -3.27
CA LEU A 115 17.10 -2.24 -2.99
C LEU A 115 17.69 -0.83 -2.88
N THR A 116 17.06 0.18 -3.46
CA THR A 116 17.51 1.60 -3.31
C THR A 116 17.20 2.18 -1.93
N GLY A 117 16.34 1.51 -1.14
CA GLY A 117 15.96 1.97 0.19
C GLY A 117 14.98 3.16 0.19
N GLU A 118 14.38 3.49 -0.95
CA GLU A 118 13.36 4.54 -1.01
C GLU A 118 12.08 4.13 -0.25
N PRO A 119 11.38 5.08 0.38
CA PRO A 119 10.07 4.80 0.95
C PRO A 119 9.10 4.39 -0.15
N LEU A 120 8.60 3.16 -0.09
CA LEU A 120 7.77 2.57 -1.12
C LEU A 120 6.57 1.82 -0.52
N LEU A 121 5.39 2.07 -1.05
CA LEU A 121 4.20 1.25 -0.84
C LEU A 121 4.16 0.16 -1.90
N VAL A 122 4.36 -1.07 -1.49
CA VAL A 122 4.24 -2.23 -2.38
C VAL A 122 2.90 -2.89 -2.14
N VAL A 123 2.11 -3.05 -3.19
CA VAL A 123 0.84 -3.78 -3.16
C VAL A 123 1.05 -5.12 -3.85
N ALA A 124 0.69 -6.20 -3.18
CA ALA A 124 0.84 -7.55 -3.72
C ALA A 124 -0.41 -8.40 -3.47
N PRO A 125 -0.91 -9.14 -4.44
CA PRO A 125 -1.91 -10.18 -4.21
C PRO A 125 -1.29 -11.40 -3.55
N LEU A 126 -2.12 -12.18 -2.84
CA LEU A 126 -1.76 -13.49 -2.30
C LEU A 126 -1.67 -14.55 -3.39
#